data_3830d35d0c5e8abe12c54cabdd424b6c
#
_entry.id   3830d35d0c5e8abe12c54cabdd424b6c
#
_cell.length_a   1.000
_cell.length_b   1.000
_cell.length_c   1.000
_cell.angle_alpha   90.00
_cell.angle_beta   90.00
_cell.angle_gamma   90.00
#
_symmetry.space_group_name_H-M   'P 1'
#
loop_
_entity.id
_entity.type
_entity.pdbx_description
1 polymer ?
#
loop_
_entity_poly.entity_id
_entity_poly.type
_entity_poly.pdbx_seq_one_letter_code
_entity_poly.pdbx_strand_id
1 'polypeptide(L)'
;MRSFFVPLLVATALACGGDSSTSLANVPVPGTYTLRTINRLSLPYTILQQDSVKVELMGDSFTLADDRTWSEFGTRRITFSGQVVTDTIAFTGTYVLSGTSITLIAANGSTDGTIGGGTLTLTNDAVVAVYQK
;
A
#
# COMPACT_ATOMS: atom_id res chain seq x y z
N MET A 1 -38.47 59.70 -38.06
CA MET A 1 -38.30 58.93 -36.82
C MET A 1 -37.65 57.61 -37.18
N ARG A 2 -36.37 57.50 -36.95
CA ARG A 2 -35.62 56.31 -37.31
C ARG A 2 -35.12 55.68 -36.00
N SER A 3 -35.70 54.53 -35.65
CA SER A 3 -35.23 53.70 -34.57
C SER A 3 -34.06 52.88 -35.06
N PHE A 4 -32.91 53.09 -34.47
CA PHE A 4 -31.75 52.20 -34.69
C PHE A 4 -31.77 51.16 -33.58
N PHE A 5 -32.04 49.89 -33.96
CA PHE A 5 -31.80 48.74 -33.13
C PHE A 5 -30.35 48.34 -33.25
N VAL A 6 -29.63 48.38 -32.17
CA VAL A 6 -28.30 47.82 -32.06
C VAL A 6 -28.45 46.43 -31.47
N PRO A 7 -28.08 45.37 -32.13
CA PRO A 7 -28.04 44.07 -31.49
C PRO A 7 -26.78 43.95 -30.63
N LEU A 8 -27.00 43.81 -29.33
CA LEU A 8 -25.95 43.48 -28.37
C LEU A 8 -25.52 42.02 -28.56
N LEU A 9 -24.33 41.85 -29.15
CA LEU A 9 -23.72 40.53 -29.28
C LEU A 9 -23.16 40.11 -27.93
N VAL A 10 -23.87 39.24 -27.22
CA VAL A 10 -23.37 38.60 -26.01
C VAL A 10 -22.44 37.46 -26.45
N ALA A 11 -21.16 37.70 -26.37
CA ALA A 11 -20.17 36.65 -26.49
C ALA A 11 -20.10 35.86 -25.20
N THR A 12 -20.77 34.73 -25.11
CA THR A 12 -20.56 33.77 -24.07
C THR A 12 -19.23 33.06 -24.30
N ALA A 13 -18.20 33.50 -23.57
CA ALA A 13 -16.97 32.77 -23.45
C ALA A 13 -17.24 31.51 -22.62
N LEU A 14 -17.40 30.37 -23.28
CA LEU A 14 -17.31 29.06 -22.67
C LEU A 14 -15.84 28.85 -22.23
N ALA A 15 -15.55 29.25 -21.02
CA ALA A 15 -14.35 28.81 -20.35
C ALA A 15 -14.53 27.31 -20.05
N CYS A 16 -14.09 26.46 -20.98
CA CYS A 16 -13.75 25.09 -20.63
C CYS A 16 -12.56 25.15 -19.67
N GLY A 17 -12.85 25.30 -18.40
CA GLY A 17 -11.93 24.95 -17.35
C GLY A 17 -11.71 23.45 -17.44
N GLY A 18 -10.75 23.02 -18.24
CA GLY A 18 -10.27 21.67 -18.19
C GLY A 18 -9.51 21.51 -16.87
N ASP A 19 -10.22 21.16 -15.80
CA ASP A 19 -9.61 20.56 -14.64
C ASP A 19 -9.05 19.21 -15.08
N SER A 20 -7.83 19.27 -15.57
CA SER A 20 -6.96 18.10 -15.58
C SER A 20 -6.51 17.88 -14.13
N SER A 21 -7.46 17.67 -13.22
CA SER A 21 -7.20 16.86 -12.07
C SER A 21 -6.92 15.48 -12.66
N THR A 22 -5.64 15.18 -12.86
CA THR A 22 -5.18 13.81 -12.79
C THR A 22 -5.64 13.36 -11.40
N SER A 23 -6.88 12.90 -11.31
CA SER A 23 -7.30 12.06 -10.22
C SER A 23 -6.28 10.92 -10.30
N LEU A 24 -5.36 10.88 -9.35
CA LEU A 24 -4.64 9.67 -9.05
C LEU A 24 -5.72 8.62 -9.03
N ALA A 25 -5.78 7.80 -10.08
CA ALA A 25 -6.86 6.89 -10.32
C ALA A 25 -7.11 6.23 -8.98
N ASN A 26 -8.36 6.29 -8.51
CA ASN A 26 -8.71 5.81 -7.18
C ASN A 26 -8.45 4.32 -7.18
N VAL A 27 -7.19 3.95 -6.94
CA VAL A 27 -6.75 2.55 -6.95
C VAL A 27 -7.53 1.89 -5.82
N PRO A 28 -8.41 0.92 -6.12
CA PRO A 28 -9.21 0.29 -5.09
C PRO A 28 -8.32 -0.30 -4.01
N VAL A 29 -8.72 -0.16 -2.74
CA VAL A 29 -7.98 -0.72 -1.61
C VAL A 29 -7.86 -2.24 -1.69
N PRO A 30 -8.92 -3.02 -1.99
CA PRO A 30 -8.80 -4.46 -2.11
C PRO A 30 -7.84 -4.90 -3.20
N GLY A 31 -7.10 -5.96 -2.92
CA GLY A 31 -6.12 -6.56 -3.83
C GLY A 31 -4.87 -7.04 -3.10
N THR A 32 -3.91 -7.51 -3.87
CA THR A 32 -2.65 -8.05 -3.34
C THR A 32 -1.54 -7.01 -3.45
N TYR A 33 -0.91 -6.75 -2.33
CA TYR A 33 0.21 -5.83 -2.14
C TYR A 33 1.47 -6.64 -1.85
N THR A 34 2.48 -6.49 -2.69
CA THR A 34 3.75 -7.23 -2.58
C THR A 34 4.81 -6.35 -1.95
N LEU A 35 5.55 -6.89 -0.99
CA LEU A 35 6.63 -6.20 -0.30
C LEU A 35 7.73 -5.76 -1.28
N ARG A 36 8.12 -4.51 -1.18
CA ARG A 36 9.20 -3.90 -1.97
C ARG A 36 10.41 -3.58 -1.14
N THR A 37 10.20 -2.92 -0.01
CA THR A 37 11.31 -2.51 0.86
C THR A 37 10.94 -2.63 2.34
N ILE A 38 11.93 -2.87 3.16
CA ILE A 38 11.88 -2.70 4.62
C ILE A 38 12.98 -1.70 4.99
N ASN A 39 12.60 -0.63 5.69
CA ASN A 39 13.51 0.45 6.07
C ASN A 39 14.33 0.98 4.87
N ARG A 40 13.69 1.09 3.68
CA ARG A 40 14.27 1.49 2.40
C ARG A 40 15.27 0.49 1.79
N LEU A 41 15.45 -0.68 2.40
CA LEU A 41 16.28 -1.75 1.87
C LEU A 41 15.42 -2.73 1.06
N SER A 42 15.94 -3.18 -0.08
CA SER A 42 15.29 -4.20 -0.90
C SER A 42 15.45 -5.59 -0.29
N LEU A 43 14.64 -6.53 -0.79
CA LEU A 43 14.74 -7.94 -0.41
C LEU A 43 15.95 -8.62 -1.08
N PRO A 44 16.54 -9.64 -0.46
CA PRO A 44 16.21 -10.19 0.86
C PRO A 44 16.60 -9.27 2.01
N TYR A 45 15.76 -9.20 3.03
CA TYR A 45 15.98 -8.37 4.21
C TYR A 45 16.39 -9.23 5.41
N THR A 46 17.54 -8.92 6.02
CA THR A 46 18.02 -9.65 7.19
C THR A 46 17.23 -9.23 8.43
N ILE A 47 16.43 -10.17 8.97
CA ILE A 47 15.64 -9.98 10.19
C ILE A 47 16.52 -10.18 11.42
N LEU A 48 17.35 -11.20 11.38
CA LEU A 48 18.24 -11.59 12.47
C LEU A 48 19.56 -12.11 11.91
N GLN A 49 20.66 -11.67 12.52
CA GLN A 49 21.96 -12.29 12.33
C GLN A 49 22.68 -12.34 13.66
N GLN A 50 22.89 -13.54 14.16
CA GLN A 50 23.56 -13.78 15.43
C GLN A 50 24.33 -15.09 15.35
N ASP A 51 25.62 -15.06 15.64
CA ASP A 51 26.51 -16.22 15.60
C ASP A 51 26.41 -17.01 14.27
N SER A 52 25.95 -18.24 14.33
CA SER A 52 25.77 -19.12 13.17
C SER A 52 24.36 -19.11 12.59
N VAL A 53 23.49 -18.23 13.10
CA VAL A 53 22.09 -18.11 12.65
C VAL A 53 21.88 -16.84 11.85
N LYS A 54 21.31 -16.97 10.67
CA LYS A 54 20.85 -15.85 9.86
C LYS A 54 19.41 -16.10 9.41
N VAL A 55 18.53 -15.12 9.63
CA VAL A 55 17.15 -15.16 9.17
C VAL A 55 16.90 -14.01 8.21
N GLU A 56 16.48 -14.33 6.99
CA GLU A 56 16.21 -13.37 5.94
C GLU A 56 14.77 -13.49 5.46
N LEU A 57 14.10 -12.35 5.32
CA LEU A 57 12.81 -12.28 4.62
C LEU A 57 13.07 -12.25 3.12
N MET A 58 12.56 -13.24 2.40
CA MET A 58 12.76 -13.38 0.96
C MET A 58 11.65 -12.74 0.15
N GLY A 59 10.43 -12.72 0.68
CA GLY A 59 9.26 -12.13 0.08
C GLY A 59 8.11 -12.10 1.06
N ASP A 60 7.18 -11.20 0.84
CA ASP A 60 5.96 -11.08 1.63
C ASP A 60 4.88 -10.38 0.84
N SER A 61 3.62 -10.71 1.11
CA SER A 61 2.47 -10.08 0.48
C SER A 61 1.27 -10.06 1.41
N PHE A 62 0.50 -8.98 1.33
CA PHE A 62 -0.81 -8.85 1.95
C PHE A 62 -1.89 -8.85 0.88
N THR A 63 -2.92 -9.66 1.05
CA THR A 63 -4.15 -9.59 0.26
C THR A 63 -5.24 -9.00 1.12
N LEU A 64 -5.78 -7.86 0.70
CA LEU A 64 -6.91 -7.18 1.34
C LEU A 64 -8.17 -7.51 0.57
N ALA A 65 -9.17 -8.05 1.26
CA ALA A 65 -10.47 -8.39 0.65
C ALA A 65 -11.52 -7.30 0.89
N ASP A 66 -12.56 -7.30 0.08
CA ASP A 66 -13.69 -6.35 0.17
C ASP A 66 -14.44 -6.44 1.49
N ASP A 67 -14.49 -7.63 2.08
CA ASP A 67 -15.17 -7.92 3.35
C ASP A 67 -14.40 -7.47 4.60
N ARG A 68 -13.33 -6.69 4.42
CA ARG A 68 -12.45 -6.20 5.49
C ARG A 68 -11.62 -7.28 6.17
N THR A 69 -11.40 -8.39 5.50
CA THR A 69 -10.40 -9.39 5.91
C THR A 69 -9.09 -9.20 5.16
N TRP A 70 -8.00 -9.66 5.76
CA TRP A 70 -6.69 -9.70 5.12
C TRP A 70 -6.02 -11.05 5.35
N SER A 71 -5.15 -11.40 4.43
CA SER A 71 -4.23 -12.53 4.55
C SER A 71 -2.81 -12.10 4.20
N GLU A 72 -1.85 -12.61 4.94
CA GLU A 72 -0.41 -12.43 4.70
C GLU A 72 0.19 -13.76 4.29
N PHE A 73 1.06 -13.71 3.30
CA PHE A 73 1.88 -14.85 2.89
C PHE A 73 3.29 -14.38 2.59
N GLY A 74 4.25 -14.96 3.30
CA GLY A 74 5.66 -14.64 3.13
C GLY A 74 6.56 -15.85 3.19
N THR A 75 7.81 -15.68 2.80
CA THR A 75 8.84 -16.70 2.86
C THR A 75 10.09 -16.18 3.54
N ARG A 76 10.64 -16.98 4.45
CA ARG A 76 11.90 -16.72 5.14
C ARG A 76 12.93 -17.75 4.76
N ARG A 77 14.17 -17.35 4.68
CA ARG A 77 15.33 -18.22 4.60
C ARG A 77 16.05 -18.19 5.95
N ILE A 78 16.22 -19.37 6.53
CA ILE A 78 16.93 -19.55 7.79
C ILE A 78 18.21 -20.33 7.44
N THR A 79 19.35 -19.74 7.76
CA THR A 79 20.65 -20.36 7.64
C THR A 79 21.16 -20.64 9.05
N PHE A 80 21.47 -21.89 9.32
CA PHE A 80 22.03 -22.35 10.60
C PHE A 80 23.22 -23.27 10.35
N SER A 81 24.40 -22.89 10.82
CA SER A 81 25.63 -23.69 10.67
C SER A 81 25.86 -24.19 9.23
N GLY A 82 25.63 -23.32 8.24
CA GLY A 82 25.78 -23.63 6.82
C GLY A 82 24.62 -24.40 6.19
N GLN A 83 23.62 -24.82 6.96
CA GLN A 83 22.40 -25.42 6.43
C GLN A 83 21.34 -24.35 6.18
N VAL A 84 20.60 -24.49 5.08
CA VAL A 84 19.57 -23.55 4.65
C VAL A 84 18.21 -24.23 4.67
N VAL A 85 17.25 -23.60 5.35
CA VAL A 85 15.86 -24.03 5.40
C VAL A 85 14.97 -22.84 4.96
N THR A 86 13.95 -23.12 4.17
CA THR A 86 12.91 -22.15 3.81
C THR A 86 11.69 -22.39 4.68
N ASP A 87 11.17 -21.33 5.26
CA ASP A 87 9.98 -21.31 6.11
C ASP A 87 8.93 -20.36 5.54
N THR A 88 7.68 -20.64 5.80
CA THR A 88 6.53 -19.88 5.32
C THR A 88 5.89 -19.10 6.47
N ILE A 89 5.58 -17.82 6.21
CA ILE A 89 4.76 -16.98 7.07
C ILE A 89 3.34 -16.99 6.50
N ALA A 90 2.34 -17.26 7.33
CA ALA A 90 0.94 -17.17 6.94
C ALA A 90 0.10 -16.69 8.11
N PHE A 91 -0.54 -15.52 7.95
CA PHE A 91 -1.44 -14.93 8.94
C PHE A 91 -2.71 -14.42 8.28
N THR A 92 -3.74 -14.25 9.08
CA THR A 92 -5.02 -13.67 8.66
C THR A 92 -5.56 -12.74 9.74
N GLY A 93 -6.45 -11.85 9.35
CA GLY A 93 -7.12 -10.95 10.27
C GLY A 93 -8.15 -10.08 9.58
N THR A 94 -8.49 -8.98 10.23
CA THR A 94 -9.41 -7.97 9.72
C THR A 94 -8.70 -6.62 9.61
N TYR A 95 -9.24 -5.69 8.85
CA TYR A 95 -8.69 -4.34 8.78
C TYR A 95 -9.77 -3.27 8.87
N VAL A 96 -9.35 -2.11 9.37
CA VAL A 96 -10.17 -0.91 9.47
C VAL A 96 -9.52 0.20 8.67
N LEU A 97 -10.32 0.94 7.91
CA LEU A 97 -9.89 2.11 7.14
C LEU A 97 -10.46 3.39 7.73
N SER A 98 -9.65 4.43 7.79
CA SER A 98 -10.05 5.80 8.12
C SER A 98 -9.29 6.76 7.21
N GLY A 99 -9.92 7.20 6.11
CA GLY A 99 -9.22 7.96 5.06
C GLY A 99 -8.09 7.14 4.45
N THR A 100 -6.87 7.64 4.56
CA THR A 100 -5.65 6.93 4.11
C THR A 100 -4.98 6.10 5.21
N SER A 101 -5.55 6.08 6.41
CA SER A 101 -5.06 5.25 7.51
C SER A 101 -5.67 3.87 7.46
N ILE A 102 -4.87 2.85 7.70
CA ILE A 102 -5.29 1.46 7.81
C ILE A 102 -4.75 0.87 9.11
N THR A 103 -5.58 0.09 9.79
CA THR A 103 -5.16 -0.73 10.92
C THR A 103 -5.44 -2.18 10.59
N LEU A 104 -4.39 -3.00 10.56
CA LEU A 104 -4.48 -4.46 10.43
C LEU A 104 -4.60 -5.08 11.80
N ILE A 105 -5.64 -5.86 12.02
CA ILE A 105 -5.95 -6.49 13.31
C ILE A 105 -5.79 -7.99 13.17
N ALA A 106 -4.93 -8.57 14.01
CA ALA A 106 -4.72 -10.01 14.13
C ALA A 106 -5.08 -10.47 15.53
N ALA A 107 -5.12 -11.79 15.76
CA ALA A 107 -5.43 -12.36 17.07
C ALA A 107 -4.48 -11.93 18.20
N ASN A 108 -3.22 -11.60 17.85
CA ASN A 108 -2.15 -11.26 18.79
C ASN A 108 -1.79 -9.76 18.81
N GLY A 109 -2.56 -8.92 18.13
CA GLY A 109 -2.31 -7.48 18.13
C GLY A 109 -2.74 -6.78 16.84
N SER A 110 -2.32 -5.53 16.70
CA SER A 110 -2.63 -4.71 15.53
C SER A 110 -1.38 -3.99 15.01
N THR A 111 -1.42 -3.67 13.73
CA THR A 111 -0.38 -2.89 13.05
C THR A 111 -1.02 -1.74 12.29
N ASP A 112 -0.52 -0.55 12.49
CA ASP A 112 -1.00 0.64 11.83
C ASP A 112 -0.19 0.94 10.55
N GLY A 113 -0.82 1.61 9.62
CA GLY A 113 -0.19 2.00 8.39
C GLY A 113 -0.98 3.04 7.61
N THR A 114 -0.51 3.27 6.39
CA THR A 114 -1.17 4.11 5.40
C THR A 114 -1.39 3.35 4.12
N ILE A 115 -2.47 3.67 3.43
CA ILE A 115 -2.82 3.03 2.17
C ILE A 115 -3.38 4.05 1.18
N GLY A 116 -2.97 3.97 -0.06
CA GLY A 116 -3.44 4.85 -1.13
C GLY A 116 -2.56 4.75 -2.37
N GLY A 117 -3.15 4.98 -3.54
CA GLY A 117 -2.42 4.97 -4.82
C GLY A 117 -1.75 3.62 -5.16
N GLY A 118 -2.27 2.51 -4.63
CA GLY A 118 -1.68 1.18 -4.82
C GLY A 118 -0.47 0.89 -3.92
N THR A 119 -0.23 1.71 -2.92
CA THR A 119 0.85 1.53 -1.94
C THR A 119 0.27 1.32 -0.55
N LEU A 120 0.74 0.29 0.14
CA LEU A 120 0.50 0.00 1.55
C LEU A 120 1.82 0.16 2.31
N THR A 121 1.83 1.05 3.29
CA THR A 121 2.99 1.24 4.17
C THR A 121 2.60 0.83 5.59
N LEU A 122 3.27 -0.17 6.14
CA LEU A 122 3.06 -0.63 7.51
C LEU A 122 4.21 -0.16 8.38
N THR A 123 3.88 0.33 9.57
CA THR A 123 4.86 0.80 10.54
C THR A 123 4.65 0.08 11.86
N ASN A 124 5.69 -0.55 12.35
CA ASN A 124 5.72 -1.19 13.66
C ASN A 124 7.06 -0.87 14.32
N ASP A 125 7.01 -0.14 15.44
CA ASP A 125 8.20 0.38 16.13
C ASP A 125 9.18 1.09 15.17
N ALA A 126 10.37 0.54 15.00
CA ALA A 126 11.41 1.09 14.11
C ALA A 126 11.39 0.49 12.70
N VAL A 127 10.40 -0.33 12.36
CA VAL A 127 10.31 -1.01 11.06
C VAL A 127 9.25 -0.36 10.19
N VAL A 128 9.64 0.06 9.00
CA VAL A 128 8.75 0.59 7.96
C VAL A 128 8.81 -0.34 6.75
N ALA A 129 7.71 -1.02 6.47
CA ALA A 129 7.58 -1.92 5.33
C ALA A 129 6.67 -1.30 4.26
N VAL A 130 7.13 -1.28 3.01
CA VAL A 130 6.41 -0.71 1.87
C VAL A 130 6.05 -1.81 0.89
N TYR A 131 4.75 -1.93 0.64
CA TYR A 131 4.16 -2.88 -0.29
C TYR A 131 3.51 -2.14 -1.45
N GLN A 132 3.51 -2.75 -2.62
CA GLN A 132 2.86 -2.21 -3.81
C GLN A 132 1.99 -3.27 -4.50
N LYS A 133 0.89 -2.78 -5.05
CA LYS A 133 -0.06 -3.52 -5.86
C LYS A 133 0.48 -3.80 -7.25
#